data_94f1a496c283c197841e42821bd514fe
#
_entry.id   94f1a496c283c197841e42821bd514fe
#
_cell.length_a   1.000
_cell.length_b   1.000
_cell.length_c   1.000
_cell.angle_alpha   90.00
_cell.angle_beta   90.00
_cell.angle_gamma   90.00
#
_symmetry.space_group_name_H-M   'P 1'
#
loop_
_entity.id
_entity.type
_entity.pdbx_description
1 polymer ?
#
loop_
_entity_poly.entity_id
_entity_poly.type
_entity_poly.pdbx_seq_one_letter_code
_entity_poly.pdbx_strand_id
1 'polypeptide(L)'
;MQKRFALKFAAVCALAVTAGLAQAQDSIKIANIVEMSGPGTTAGTLFKNGVELAIKEINAAGGILGKKITYTSEDTQTNPGVAKGLTQKAVDNDVFAIFGPVYSGSIMVSMAESKRGEVPNFTGGEAAAITQQGNPYVFRTAFGQSVSFPKLARYINTKSKSLAVIYVNNDFGKGGRDTITKLLDGSPTKIVADISTDAGQVDFSAAVLKAKQTNADAVFIYVNEEESARLLRELRKQGWNKPMIGETTLTGQKVIELAGEAANGAVAHVGLTVEAPPLKAFGARYKAEYKAESDHNGVKGYTGVYILKAAIEKAGKLDRKAVAQALKNSCFSTKQTPNILMDVCFDDKGDLDRESFLVEVKAGKGEVVATLPPVNKK
;
A
#
# COMPACT_ATOMS: atom_id res chain seq x y z
N MET A 1 70.04 13.50 -42.09
CA MET A 1 69.46 12.77 -40.89
C MET A 1 68.34 13.57 -40.25
N GLN A 2 67.26 13.90 -40.95
CA GLN A 2 66.13 14.70 -40.33
C GLN A 2 64.77 14.38 -40.94
N LYS A 3 64.46 13.13 -41.30
CA LYS A 3 63.15 12.76 -41.84
C LYS A 3 62.55 11.49 -41.21
N ARG A 4 62.99 11.04 -40.04
CA ARG A 4 62.46 9.81 -39.38
C ARG A 4 61.85 10.02 -38.00
N PHE A 5 61.65 11.27 -37.52
CA PHE A 5 61.12 11.57 -36.21
C PHE A 5 59.64 12.06 -36.21
N ALA A 6 59.05 12.37 -37.35
CA ALA A 6 57.72 12.95 -37.44
C ALA A 6 56.56 11.91 -37.55
N LEU A 7 56.87 10.60 -37.72
CA LEU A 7 55.81 9.58 -37.94
C LEU A 7 55.39 8.75 -36.66
N LYS A 8 56.06 9.00 -35.52
CA LYS A 8 55.76 8.25 -34.28
C LYS A 8 54.87 9.05 -33.30
N PHE A 9 54.55 10.29 -33.54
CA PHE A 9 53.71 11.11 -32.66
C PHE A 9 52.22 11.19 -33.09
N ALA A 10 51.90 10.78 -34.33
CA ALA A 10 50.54 10.81 -34.85
C ALA A 10 49.69 9.54 -34.50
N ALA A 11 50.32 8.48 -34.03
CA ALA A 11 49.63 7.22 -33.74
C ALA A 11 49.14 7.08 -32.29
N VAL A 12 49.54 7.96 -31.36
CA VAL A 12 49.16 7.93 -29.95
C VAL A 12 47.96 8.79 -29.65
N CYS A 13 47.61 9.78 -30.47
CA CYS A 13 46.42 10.63 -30.27
C CYS A 13 45.13 10.10 -30.86
N ALA A 14 45.13 8.98 -31.61
CA ALA A 14 43.94 8.40 -32.22
C ALA A 14 43.23 7.36 -31.34
N LEU A 15 43.80 6.96 -30.19
CA LEU A 15 43.21 5.96 -29.27
C LEU A 15 42.52 6.57 -28.03
N ALA A 16 42.49 7.91 -27.88
CA ALA A 16 41.94 8.60 -26.72
C ALA A 16 40.54 9.21 -26.95
N VAL A 17 39.92 9.06 -28.12
CA VAL A 17 38.64 9.71 -28.46
C VAL A 17 37.44 8.73 -28.48
N THR A 18 37.64 7.44 -28.21
CA THR A 18 36.53 6.46 -28.19
C THR A 18 35.94 6.19 -26.81
N ALA A 19 36.34 6.97 -25.78
CA ALA A 19 35.82 6.78 -24.41
C ALA A 19 34.78 7.84 -23.99
N GLY A 20 34.01 8.40 -24.92
CA GLY A 20 33.14 9.54 -24.63
C GLY A 20 31.72 9.51 -25.18
N LEU A 21 31.25 8.40 -25.76
CA LEU A 21 29.82 8.19 -25.95
C LEU A 21 29.30 7.41 -24.76
N ALA A 22 29.13 8.09 -23.60
CA ALA A 22 28.17 7.66 -22.63
C ALA A 22 26.82 7.66 -23.37
N GLN A 23 26.44 6.49 -23.93
CA GLN A 23 25.07 6.28 -24.36
C GLN A 23 24.21 6.77 -23.21
N ALA A 24 23.31 7.71 -23.50
CA ALA A 24 22.21 8.04 -22.59
C ALA A 24 21.53 6.72 -22.29
N GLN A 25 21.88 6.13 -21.15
CA GLN A 25 21.40 4.81 -20.76
C GLN A 25 19.91 5.01 -20.51
N ASP A 26 19.06 4.55 -21.46
CA ASP A 26 17.61 4.61 -21.31
C ASP A 26 17.25 4.14 -19.92
N SER A 27 16.82 5.06 -19.07
CA SER A 27 16.43 4.76 -17.70
C SER A 27 14.99 4.25 -17.66
N ILE A 28 14.68 3.45 -16.66
CA ILE A 28 13.30 3.04 -16.37
C ILE A 28 12.63 4.19 -15.61
N LYS A 29 11.75 4.92 -16.28
CA LYS A 29 11.05 6.08 -15.69
C LYS A 29 9.88 5.61 -14.84
N ILE A 30 9.79 6.04 -13.59
CA ILE A 30 8.70 5.75 -12.67
C ILE A 30 8.07 7.05 -12.17
N ALA A 31 6.73 7.09 -12.07
CA ALA A 31 6.02 8.12 -11.34
C ALA A 31 5.53 7.57 -10.00
N ASN A 32 5.91 8.24 -8.90
CA ASN A 32 5.42 7.97 -7.56
C ASN A 32 4.39 9.06 -7.21
N ILE A 33 3.08 8.74 -7.34
CA ILE A 33 1.96 9.69 -7.23
C ILE A 33 1.21 9.35 -5.95
N VAL A 34 1.38 10.15 -4.91
CA VAL A 34 0.89 9.82 -3.56
C VAL A 34 0.39 11.04 -2.80
N GLU A 35 -0.31 10.81 -1.71
CA GLU A 35 -0.83 11.80 -0.79
C GLU A 35 0.31 12.34 0.11
N MET A 36 1.00 13.44 -0.26
CA MET A 36 2.05 14.04 0.56
C MET A 36 1.54 15.22 1.41
N SER A 37 0.32 15.67 1.15
CA SER A 37 -0.39 16.68 1.96
C SER A 37 -1.87 16.34 2.11
N GLY A 38 -2.57 17.05 3.02
CA GLY A 38 -3.97 16.75 3.35
C GLY A 38 -4.13 15.56 4.30
N PRO A 39 -5.35 14.99 4.43
CA PRO A 39 -5.64 13.90 5.37
C PRO A 39 -4.88 12.61 5.12
N GLY A 40 -4.35 12.39 3.93
CA GLY A 40 -3.60 11.18 3.55
C GLY A 40 -2.09 11.27 3.73
N THR A 41 -1.58 12.36 4.30
CA THR A 41 -0.14 12.65 4.37
C THR A 41 0.68 11.51 5.00
N THR A 42 0.22 10.93 6.09
CA THR A 42 0.94 9.84 6.78
C THR A 42 1.07 8.62 5.86
N ALA A 43 -0.03 8.13 5.32
CA ALA A 43 -0.05 6.95 4.47
C ALA A 43 0.78 7.15 3.18
N GLY A 44 0.56 8.28 2.50
CA GLY A 44 1.24 8.60 1.24
C GLY A 44 2.74 8.82 1.42
N THR A 45 3.16 9.54 2.48
CA THR A 45 4.58 9.77 2.76
C THR A 45 5.31 8.47 3.08
N LEU A 46 4.72 7.59 3.88
CA LEU A 46 5.33 6.30 4.22
C LEU A 46 5.43 5.39 2.99
N PHE A 47 4.40 5.35 2.15
CA PHE A 47 4.42 4.62 0.88
C PHE A 47 5.51 5.16 -0.06
N LYS A 48 5.56 6.49 -0.25
CA LYS A 48 6.60 7.16 -1.05
C LYS A 48 8.00 6.76 -0.61
N ASN A 49 8.26 6.87 0.68
CA ASN A 49 9.56 6.54 1.24
C ASN A 49 9.93 5.07 0.99
N GLY A 50 8.96 4.15 1.08
CA GLY A 50 9.16 2.75 0.73
C GLY A 50 9.59 2.57 -0.74
N VAL A 51 8.89 3.23 -1.67
CA VAL A 51 9.23 3.24 -3.10
C VAL A 51 10.65 3.76 -3.33
N GLU A 52 10.98 4.91 -2.74
CA GLU A 52 12.28 5.56 -2.93
C GLU A 52 13.44 4.74 -2.37
N LEU A 53 13.25 4.10 -1.19
CA LEU A 53 14.25 3.20 -0.61
C LEU A 53 14.52 2.00 -1.53
N ALA A 54 13.46 1.36 -2.05
CA ALA A 54 13.62 0.25 -2.98
C ALA A 54 14.34 0.66 -4.26
N ILE A 55 14.00 1.82 -4.84
CA ILE A 55 14.69 2.36 -6.03
C ILE A 55 16.17 2.62 -5.74
N LYS A 56 16.48 3.23 -4.59
CA LYS A 56 17.85 3.48 -4.15
C LYS A 56 18.67 2.19 -4.09
N GLU A 57 18.13 1.15 -3.44
CA GLU A 57 18.78 -0.15 -3.29
C GLU A 57 18.96 -0.87 -4.64
N ILE A 58 17.91 -0.91 -5.47
CA ILE A 58 17.96 -1.51 -6.80
C ILE A 58 19.01 -0.80 -7.68
N ASN A 59 19.02 0.53 -7.65
CA ASN A 59 19.99 1.31 -8.40
C ASN A 59 21.43 1.08 -7.91
N ALA A 60 21.64 0.96 -6.59
CA ALA A 60 22.96 0.62 -6.04
C ALA A 60 23.42 -0.78 -6.51
N ALA A 61 22.49 -1.73 -6.63
CA ALA A 61 22.75 -3.10 -7.11
C ALA A 61 22.89 -3.23 -8.65
N GLY A 62 22.88 -2.14 -9.41
CA GLY A 62 23.07 -2.20 -10.88
C GLY A 62 21.82 -1.90 -11.70
N GLY A 63 20.66 -1.71 -11.06
CA GLY A 63 19.38 -1.45 -11.73
C GLY A 63 18.61 -2.74 -12.09
N ILE A 64 17.74 -2.65 -13.09
CA ILE A 64 16.96 -3.78 -13.62
C ILE A 64 17.41 -4.01 -15.07
N LEU A 65 17.83 -5.23 -15.40
CA LEU A 65 18.41 -5.57 -16.70
C LEU A 65 19.52 -4.55 -17.12
N GLY A 66 20.34 -4.11 -16.16
CA GLY A 66 21.42 -3.15 -16.38
C GLY A 66 20.98 -1.68 -16.51
N LYS A 67 19.69 -1.37 -16.44
CA LYS A 67 19.16 0.00 -16.54
C LYS A 67 18.79 0.54 -15.16
N LYS A 68 19.20 1.78 -14.88
CA LYS A 68 18.85 2.49 -13.65
C LYS A 68 17.40 2.96 -13.70
N ILE A 69 16.78 3.07 -12.52
CA ILE A 69 15.44 3.65 -12.35
C ILE A 69 15.60 5.15 -12.10
N THR A 70 14.86 5.97 -12.84
CA THR A 70 14.62 7.38 -12.53
C THR A 70 13.16 7.56 -12.11
N TYR A 71 12.89 8.50 -11.21
CA TYR A 71 11.54 8.68 -10.72
C TYR A 71 11.21 10.15 -10.41
N THR A 72 9.93 10.44 -10.41
CA THR A 72 9.36 11.67 -9.84
C THR A 72 8.46 11.31 -8.66
N SER A 73 8.34 12.21 -7.67
CA SER A 73 7.36 12.10 -6.60
C SER A 73 6.44 13.30 -6.65
N GLU A 74 5.13 13.05 -6.82
CA GLU A 74 4.10 14.07 -7.06
C GLU A 74 3.02 13.97 -5.98
N ASP A 75 2.61 15.12 -5.44
CA ASP A 75 1.61 15.22 -4.36
C ASP A 75 0.19 15.30 -4.91
N THR A 76 -0.64 14.32 -4.59
CA THR A 76 -2.07 14.34 -4.92
C THR A 76 -2.88 15.31 -4.07
N GLN A 77 -2.29 15.86 -3.00
CA GLN A 77 -2.98 16.71 -2.01
C GLN A 77 -4.20 16.03 -1.38
N THR A 78 -4.21 14.70 -1.36
CA THR A 78 -5.39 13.88 -0.99
C THR A 78 -6.65 14.25 -1.81
N ASN A 79 -6.45 14.77 -3.03
CA ASN A 79 -7.51 15.21 -3.94
C ASN A 79 -7.59 14.27 -5.16
N PRO A 80 -8.72 13.58 -5.37
CA PRO A 80 -8.89 12.65 -6.50
C PRO A 80 -8.71 13.31 -7.86
N GLY A 81 -9.15 14.57 -8.04
CA GLY A 81 -8.99 15.31 -9.30
C GLY A 81 -7.52 15.60 -9.62
N VAL A 82 -6.74 16.00 -8.61
CA VAL A 82 -5.29 16.22 -8.73
C VAL A 82 -4.59 14.89 -9.06
N ALA A 83 -4.94 13.80 -8.36
CA ALA A 83 -4.40 12.46 -8.64
C ALA A 83 -4.62 12.04 -10.10
N LYS A 84 -5.83 12.28 -10.64
CA LYS A 84 -6.13 12.01 -12.06
C LYS A 84 -5.22 12.81 -13.00
N GLY A 85 -5.11 14.13 -12.79
CA GLY A 85 -4.28 15.00 -13.62
C GLY A 85 -2.80 14.61 -13.59
N LEU A 86 -2.26 14.26 -12.41
CA LEU A 86 -0.88 13.78 -12.25
C LEU A 86 -0.66 12.44 -12.95
N THR A 87 -1.62 11.51 -12.86
CA THR A 87 -1.55 10.22 -13.55
C THR A 87 -1.59 10.39 -15.07
N GLN A 88 -2.46 11.28 -15.58
CA GLN A 88 -2.48 11.64 -16.99
C GLN A 88 -1.13 12.20 -17.44
N LYS A 89 -0.58 13.17 -16.72
CA LYS A 89 0.76 13.75 -17.00
C LYS A 89 1.85 12.68 -17.02
N ALA A 90 1.83 11.74 -16.07
CA ALA A 90 2.80 10.65 -16.03
C ALA A 90 2.71 9.74 -17.25
N VAL A 91 1.49 9.37 -17.66
CA VAL A 91 1.23 8.59 -18.88
C VAL A 91 1.71 9.33 -20.12
N ASP A 92 1.41 10.62 -20.25
CA ASP A 92 1.81 11.45 -21.39
C ASP A 92 3.34 11.67 -21.44
N ASN A 93 4.04 11.58 -20.31
CA ASN A 93 5.51 11.60 -20.20
C ASN A 93 6.16 10.23 -20.39
N ASP A 94 5.42 9.24 -20.84
CA ASP A 94 5.89 7.90 -21.16
C ASP A 94 6.60 7.19 -20.00
N VAL A 95 6.03 7.27 -18.75
CA VAL A 95 6.57 6.51 -17.62
C VAL A 95 6.34 5.02 -17.82
N PHE A 96 7.28 4.20 -17.35
CA PHE A 96 7.20 2.75 -17.44
C PHE A 96 6.20 2.16 -16.44
N ALA A 97 6.15 2.71 -15.23
CA ALA A 97 5.24 2.28 -14.17
C ALA A 97 4.83 3.45 -13.27
N ILE A 98 3.69 3.31 -12.60
CA ILE A 98 3.16 4.24 -11.61
C ILE A 98 3.06 3.54 -10.25
N PHE A 99 3.49 4.20 -9.18
CA PHE A 99 3.31 3.79 -7.80
C PHE A 99 2.38 4.75 -7.07
N GLY A 100 1.37 4.20 -6.39
CA GLY A 100 0.29 4.98 -5.84
C GLY A 100 -0.87 5.20 -6.82
N PRO A 101 -1.87 6.01 -6.45
CA PRO A 101 -2.11 6.55 -5.11
C PRO A 101 -2.34 5.50 -4.02
N VAL A 102 -2.40 5.95 -2.75
CA VAL A 102 -2.73 5.10 -1.60
C VAL A 102 -4.23 5.15 -1.30
N TYR A 103 -4.84 6.32 -1.41
CA TYR A 103 -6.26 6.49 -1.10
C TYR A 103 -7.16 5.97 -2.23
N SER A 104 -8.15 5.15 -1.85
CA SER A 104 -9.04 4.48 -2.80
C SER A 104 -9.77 5.44 -3.74
N GLY A 105 -10.26 6.60 -3.25
CA GLY A 105 -10.91 7.60 -4.08
C GLY A 105 -10.00 8.17 -5.16
N SER A 106 -8.73 8.46 -4.82
CA SER A 106 -7.72 8.89 -5.79
C SER A 106 -7.44 7.84 -6.85
N ILE A 107 -7.35 6.55 -6.45
CA ILE A 107 -7.11 5.43 -7.37
C ILE A 107 -8.29 5.27 -8.31
N MET A 108 -9.52 5.26 -7.80
CA MET A 108 -10.74 5.01 -8.56
C MET A 108 -10.92 5.98 -9.74
N VAL A 109 -10.51 7.24 -9.59
CA VAL A 109 -10.63 8.24 -10.65
C VAL A 109 -9.39 8.32 -11.56
N SER A 110 -8.20 7.92 -11.07
CA SER A 110 -6.94 8.03 -11.81
C SER A 110 -6.59 6.77 -12.60
N MET A 111 -7.04 5.59 -12.19
CA MET A 111 -6.64 4.32 -12.81
C MET A 111 -7.11 4.14 -14.27
N ALA A 112 -8.10 4.91 -14.71
CA ALA A 112 -8.49 4.93 -16.12
C ALA A 112 -7.36 5.45 -17.02
N GLU A 113 -6.55 6.39 -16.53
CA GLU A 113 -5.41 6.92 -17.26
C GLU A 113 -4.29 5.88 -17.39
N SER A 114 -4.03 5.08 -16.36
CA SER A 114 -3.06 3.97 -16.45
C SER A 114 -3.51 2.91 -17.47
N LYS A 115 -4.82 2.64 -17.57
CA LYS A 115 -5.39 1.77 -18.61
C LYS A 115 -5.20 2.36 -20.01
N ARG A 116 -5.49 3.65 -20.18
CA ARG A 116 -5.31 4.38 -21.46
C ARG A 116 -3.87 4.30 -21.95
N GLY A 117 -2.91 4.51 -21.05
CA GLY A 117 -1.47 4.47 -21.36
C GLY A 117 -0.84 3.09 -21.33
N GLU A 118 -1.62 2.05 -20.99
CA GLU A 118 -1.09 0.68 -20.79
C GLU A 118 0.08 0.63 -19.81
N VAL A 119 0.01 1.45 -18.74
CA VAL A 119 1.07 1.60 -17.74
C VAL A 119 0.76 0.78 -16.50
N PRO A 120 1.61 -0.18 -16.09
CA PRO A 120 1.47 -0.90 -14.83
C PRO A 120 1.40 0.08 -13.65
N ASN A 121 0.35 -0.03 -12.84
CA ASN A 121 0.09 0.85 -11.71
C ASN A 121 -0.03 0.03 -10.41
N PHE A 122 0.90 0.24 -9.50
CA PHE A 122 0.96 -0.43 -8.20
C PHE A 122 0.32 0.47 -7.13
N THR A 123 -0.85 0.09 -6.64
CA THR A 123 -1.66 0.91 -5.73
C THR A 123 -1.69 0.39 -4.31
N GLY A 124 -1.83 1.30 -3.35
CA GLY A 124 -1.93 0.96 -1.92
C GLY A 124 -3.35 0.88 -1.35
N GLY A 125 -4.39 1.16 -2.15
CA GLY A 125 -5.76 1.27 -1.67
C GLY A 125 -6.49 -0.06 -1.51
N GLU A 126 -7.51 -0.10 -0.67
CA GLU A 126 -8.18 -1.32 -0.21
C GLU A 126 -9.59 -1.51 -0.76
N ALA A 127 -10.24 -0.46 -1.34
CA ALA A 127 -11.61 -0.59 -1.87
C ALA A 127 -11.71 -1.74 -2.88
N ALA A 128 -12.70 -2.62 -2.71
CA ALA A 128 -12.89 -3.80 -3.55
C ALA A 128 -13.03 -3.42 -5.04
N ALA A 129 -13.68 -2.29 -5.33
CA ALA A 129 -13.92 -1.82 -6.68
C ALA A 129 -12.65 -1.52 -7.50
N ILE A 130 -11.49 -1.27 -6.87
CA ILE A 130 -10.23 -0.97 -7.58
C ILE A 130 -9.86 -2.07 -8.57
N THR A 131 -9.92 -3.32 -8.16
CA THR A 131 -9.55 -4.48 -8.99
C THR A 131 -10.76 -5.09 -9.72
N GLN A 132 -11.99 -4.73 -9.33
CA GLN A 132 -13.21 -5.29 -9.93
C GLN A 132 -13.66 -4.58 -11.21
N GLN A 133 -13.05 -3.45 -11.60
CA GLN A 133 -13.39 -2.70 -12.80
C GLN A 133 -12.70 -3.21 -14.08
N GLY A 134 -11.96 -4.30 -14.01
CA GLY A 134 -11.34 -4.92 -15.19
C GLY A 134 -10.23 -4.08 -15.83
N ASN A 135 -9.46 -3.33 -15.03
CA ASN A 135 -8.26 -2.67 -15.50
C ASN A 135 -7.07 -3.66 -15.45
N PRO A 136 -6.52 -4.07 -16.62
CA PRO A 136 -5.46 -5.08 -16.64
C PRO A 136 -4.09 -4.58 -16.19
N TYR A 137 -3.95 -3.30 -15.93
CA TYR A 137 -2.69 -2.65 -15.53
C TYR A 137 -2.66 -2.21 -14.06
N VAL A 138 -3.72 -2.46 -13.28
CA VAL A 138 -3.74 -2.15 -11.85
C VAL A 138 -3.38 -3.37 -11.03
N PHE A 139 -2.41 -3.22 -10.14
CA PHE A 139 -1.92 -4.24 -9.22
C PHE A 139 -1.93 -3.70 -7.79
N ARG A 140 -2.65 -4.38 -6.92
CA ARG A 140 -2.79 -3.96 -5.53
C ARG A 140 -1.64 -4.51 -4.70
N THR A 141 -0.95 -3.65 -3.93
CA THR A 141 0.06 -4.06 -2.95
C THR A 141 -0.48 -4.11 -1.52
N ALA A 142 -1.79 -3.85 -1.37
CA ALA A 142 -2.56 -3.97 -0.13
C ALA A 142 -3.49 -5.19 -0.16
N PHE A 143 -4.04 -5.59 1.00
CA PHE A 143 -5.21 -6.46 1.01
C PHE A 143 -6.45 -5.68 0.56
N GLY A 144 -7.17 -6.22 -0.42
CA GLY A 144 -8.47 -5.69 -0.80
C GLY A 144 -9.55 -6.09 0.20
N GLN A 145 -10.57 -5.25 0.34
CA GLN A 145 -11.76 -5.53 1.17
C GLN A 145 -12.42 -6.87 0.81
N SER A 146 -12.35 -7.28 -0.46
CA SER A 146 -12.82 -8.58 -0.95
C SER A 146 -12.12 -9.78 -0.30
N VAL A 147 -10.90 -9.59 0.20
CA VAL A 147 -10.07 -10.65 0.79
C VAL A 147 -10.00 -10.52 2.32
N SER A 148 -9.81 -9.31 2.85
CA SER A 148 -9.66 -9.09 4.29
C SER A 148 -10.99 -9.21 5.05
N PHE A 149 -12.08 -8.68 4.51
CA PHE A 149 -13.35 -8.62 5.21
C PHE A 149 -14.06 -9.97 5.42
N PRO A 150 -13.99 -10.97 4.52
CA PRO A 150 -14.46 -12.32 4.84
C PRO A 150 -13.77 -12.93 6.06
N LYS A 151 -12.48 -12.60 6.27
CA LYS A 151 -11.73 -13.05 7.45
C LYS A 151 -12.20 -12.32 8.72
N LEU A 152 -12.40 -11.00 8.63
CA LEU A 152 -12.95 -10.18 9.72
C LEU A 152 -14.38 -10.56 10.09
N ALA A 153 -15.27 -10.78 9.12
CA ALA A 153 -16.65 -11.17 9.38
C ALA A 153 -16.74 -12.49 10.17
N ARG A 154 -15.88 -13.48 9.86
CA ARG A 154 -15.78 -14.70 10.65
C ARG A 154 -15.40 -14.40 12.10
N TYR A 155 -14.41 -13.56 12.31
CA TYR A 155 -13.97 -13.16 13.66
C TYR A 155 -15.08 -12.40 14.40
N ILE A 156 -15.74 -11.42 13.77
CA ILE A 156 -16.84 -10.64 14.34
C ILE A 156 -17.95 -11.55 14.81
N ASN A 157 -18.35 -12.54 14.01
CA ASN A 157 -19.39 -13.52 14.35
C ASN A 157 -19.06 -14.37 15.59
N THR A 158 -17.78 -14.49 15.96
CA THR A 158 -17.37 -15.18 17.19
C THR A 158 -17.37 -14.26 18.42
N LYS A 159 -17.40 -12.94 18.23
CA LYS A 159 -17.20 -11.95 19.30
C LYS A 159 -18.44 -11.12 19.63
N SER A 160 -19.41 -11.04 18.73
CA SER A 160 -20.57 -10.17 18.92
C SER A 160 -21.82 -10.73 18.25
N LYS A 161 -22.98 -10.37 18.78
CA LYS A 161 -24.29 -10.57 18.16
C LYS A 161 -24.85 -9.27 17.58
N SER A 162 -24.34 -8.13 18.04
CA SER A 162 -24.73 -6.81 17.58
C SER A 162 -23.51 -5.93 17.37
N LEU A 163 -23.44 -5.22 16.23
CA LEU A 163 -22.29 -4.44 15.77
C LEU A 163 -22.70 -3.01 15.42
N ALA A 164 -22.03 -2.03 16.01
CA ALA A 164 -22.06 -0.66 15.52
C ALA A 164 -20.92 -0.49 14.49
N VAL A 165 -21.22 0.07 13.32
CA VAL A 165 -20.24 0.34 12.27
C VAL A 165 -20.00 1.84 12.21
N ILE A 166 -18.73 2.26 12.37
CA ILE A 166 -18.28 3.65 12.21
C ILE A 166 -17.28 3.68 11.06
N TYR A 167 -17.56 4.45 10.02
CA TYR A 167 -16.73 4.49 8.82
C TYR A 167 -16.58 5.90 8.26
N VAL A 168 -15.47 6.15 7.56
CA VAL A 168 -15.23 7.42 6.89
C VAL A 168 -16.04 7.54 5.60
N ASN A 169 -16.60 8.72 5.34
CA ASN A 169 -17.46 9.02 4.18
C ASN A 169 -16.62 9.27 2.91
N ASN A 170 -15.92 8.25 2.43
CA ASN A 170 -15.21 8.24 1.15
C ASN A 170 -15.28 6.84 0.52
N ASP A 171 -14.67 6.63 -0.65
CA ASP A 171 -14.75 5.34 -1.36
C ASP A 171 -14.15 4.17 -0.56
N PHE A 172 -13.11 4.42 0.25
CA PHE A 172 -12.54 3.43 1.16
C PHE A 172 -13.54 3.03 2.24
N GLY A 173 -14.05 4.00 3.02
CA GLY A 173 -14.95 3.73 4.13
C GLY A 173 -16.31 3.18 3.69
N LYS A 174 -16.91 3.76 2.64
CA LYS A 174 -18.18 3.27 2.07
C LYS A 174 -18.06 1.85 1.53
N GLY A 175 -17.00 1.58 0.75
CA GLY A 175 -16.75 0.23 0.22
C GLY A 175 -16.59 -0.81 1.32
N GLY A 176 -15.90 -0.45 2.42
CA GLY A 176 -15.79 -1.31 3.60
C GLY A 176 -17.12 -1.52 4.30
N ARG A 177 -17.88 -0.45 4.54
CA ARG A 177 -19.21 -0.54 5.15
C ARG A 177 -20.13 -1.44 4.33
N ASP A 178 -20.18 -1.26 3.02
CA ASP A 178 -21.02 -2.09 2.14
C ASP A 178 -20.59 -3.55 2.14
N THR A 179 -19.26 -3.79 2.12
CA THR A 179 -18.71 -5.15 2.15
C THR A 179 -19.02 -5.86 3.46
N ILE A 180 -18.80 -5.23 4.63
CA ILE A 180 -19.09 -5.86 5.91
C ILE A 180 -20.60 -6.07 6.11
N THR A 181 -21.42 -5.14 5.64
CA THR A 181 -22.89 -5.26 5.69
C THR A 181 -23.35 -6.49 4.90
N LYS A 182 -22.85 -6.65 3.68
CA LYS A 182 -23.18 -7.81 2.83
C LYS A 182 -22.71 -9.13 3.46
N LEU A 183 -21.53 -9.17 4.06
CA LEU A 183 -20.97 -10.37 4.66
C LEU A 183 -21.67 -10.79 5.96
N LEU A 184 -22.26 -9.83 6.67
CA LEU A 184 -23.03 -10.08 7.89
C LEU A 184 -24.52 -10.26 7.62
N ASP A 185 -25.00 -10.07 6.40
CA ASP A 185 -26.38 -10.37 6.05
C ASP A 185 -26.67 -11.87 6.24
N GLY A 186 -27.78 -12.19 6.92
CA GLY A 186 -28.11 -13.57 7.30
C GLY A 186 -27.21 -14.19 8.37
N SER A 187 -26.14 -13.52 8.83
CA SER A 187 -25.23 -14.03 9.86
C SER A 187 -25.79 -13.86 11.29
N PRO A 188 -25.16 -14.51 12.31
CA PRO A 188 -25.54 -14.32 13.72
C PRO A 188 -25.40 -12.89 14.22
N THR A 189 -24.43 -12.12 13.69
CA THR A 189 -24.20 -10.74 14.10
C THR A 189 -25.05 -9.77 13.27
N LYS A 190 -25.79 -8.88 13.95
CA LYS A 190 -26.61 -7.85 13.31
C LYS A 190 -25.96 -6.48 13.42
N ILE A 191 -25.95 -5.71 12.33
CA ILE A 191 -25.56 -4.32 12.37
C ILE A 191 -26.71 -3.51 12.96
N VAL A 192 -26.46 -2.86 14.09
CA VAL A 192 -27.46 -2.08 14.86
C VAL A 192 -27.23 -0.56 14.76
N ALA A 193 -26.08 -0.14 14.23
CA ALA A 193 -25.77 1.25 13.89
C ALA A 193 -24.88 1.33 12.66
N ASP A 194 -25.19 2.27 11.78
CA ASP A 194 -24.44 2.63 10.57
C ASP A 194 -24.12 4.12 10.68
N ILE A 195 -22.85 4.44 11.00
CA ILE A 195 -22.43 5.77 11.41
C ILE A 195 -21.33 6.25 10.48
N SER A 196 -21.67 7.21 9.63
CA SER A 196 -20.74 7.90 8.73
C SER A 196 -20.05 9.04 9.46
N THR A 197 -18.76 9.24 9.20
CA THR A 197 -17.92 10.35 9.67
C THR A 197 -17.23 11.03 8.49
N ASP A 198 -16.90 12.30 8.59
CA ASP A 198 -16.24 13.00 7.51
C ASP A 198 -14.73 12.71 7.47
N ALA A 199 -14.14 12.74 6.27
CA ALA A 199 -12.70 12.62 6.12
C ALA A 199 -11.99 13.83 6.78
N GLY A 200 -11.00 13.52 7.63
CA GLY A 200 -10.30 14.53 8.42
C GLY A 200 -11.04 15.00 9.68
N GLN A 201 -12.17 14.34 10.03
CA GLN A 201 -12.96 14.68 11.23
C GLN A 201 -12.07 14.68 12.49
N VAL A 202 -12.28 15.69 13.33
CA VAL A 202 -11.52 15.87 14.59
C VAL A 202 -12.32 15.42 15.81
N ASP A 203 -13.60 15.76 15.86
CA ASP A 203 -14.52 15.45 16.96
C ASP A 203 -15.40 14.24 16.62
N PHE A 204 -15.26 13.17 17.37
CA PHE A 204 -16.04 11.94 17.23
C PHE A 204 -17.10 11.76 18.32
N SER A 205 -17.34 12.76 19.17
CA SER A 205 -18.23 12.64 20.33
C SER A 205 -19.65 12.18 19.95
N ALA A 206 -20.23 12.78 18.90
CA ALA A 206 -21.56 12.42 18.41
C ALA A 206 -21.60 11.00 17.79
N ALA A 207 -20.55 10.60 17.05
CA ALA A 207 -20.47 9.27 16.45
C ALA A 207 -20.39 8.19 17.53
N VAL A 208 -19.56 8.39 18.55
CA VAL A 208 -19.41 7.47 19.67
C VAL A 208 -20.70 7.41 20.51
N LEU A 209 -21.36 8.54 20.77
CA LEU A 209 -22.62 8.58 21.48
C LEU A 209 -23.69 7.76 20.74
N LYS A 210 -23.83 7.91 19.42
CA LYS A 210 -24.75 7.11 18.60
C LYS A 210 -24.46 5.61 18.72
N ALA A 211 -23.20 5.19 18.63
CA ALA A 211 -22.81 3.79 18.80
C ALA A 211 -23.21 3.25 20.18
N LYS A 212 -22.94 4.02 21.25
CA LYS A 212 -23.30 3.63 22.64
C LYS A 212 -24.79 3.50 22.86
N GLN A 213 -25.60 4.38 22.28
CA GLN A 213 -27.07 4.35 22.42
C GLN A 213 -27.69 3.06 21.89
N THR A 214 -27.06 2.38 20.94
CA THR A 214 -27.53 1.09 20.42
C THR A 214 -27.25 -0.09 21.34
N ASN A 215 -26.42 0.09 22.36
CA ASN A 215 -25.90 -0.96 23.23
C ASN A 215 -25.23 -2.13 22.47
N ALA A 216 -24.68 -1.87 21.28
CA ALA A 216 -23.98 -2.88 20.49
C ALA A 216 -22.92 -3.62 21.30
N ASP A 217 -22.70 -4.92 21.00
CA ASP A 217 -21.71 -5.76 21.68
C ASP A 217 -20.28 -5.44 21.25
N ALA A 218 -20.10 -4.89 20.04
CA ALA A 218 -18.81 -4.48 19.51
C ALA A 218 -18.98 -3.26 18.59
N VAL A 219 -17.87 -2.56 18.32
CA VAL A 219 -17.79 -1.53 17.30
C VAL A 219 -16.79 -1.95 16.21
N PHE A 220 -17.20 -1.86 14.95
CA PHE A 220 -16.34 -1.97 13.79
C PHE A 220 -15.92 -0.58 13.34
N ILE A 221 -14.61 -0.32 13.33
CA ILE A 221 -14.00 0.97 13.04
C ILE A 221 -13.29 0.87 11.70
N TYR A 222 -13.74 1.66 10.73
CA TYR A 222 -13.16 1.68 9.39
C TYR A 222 -13.01 3.12 8.88
N VAL A 223 -12.05 3.79 9.46
CA VAL A 223 -11.67 5.19 9.18
C VAL A 223 -10.15 5.25 8.90
N ASN A 224 -9.63 6.41 8.47
CA ASN A 224 -8.19 6.54 8.22
C ASN A 224 -7.37 6.56 9.53
N GLU A 225 -6.05 6.56 9.45
CA GLU A 225 -5.15 6.35 10.57
C GLU A 225 -5.31 7.39 11.70
N GLU A 226 -5.23 8.70 11.37
CA GLU A 226 -5.37 9.76 12.38
C GLU A 226 -6.76 9.80 13.00
N GLU A 227 -7.78 9.51 12.20
CA GLU A 227 -9.17 9.42 12.63
C GLU A 227 -9.37 8.23 13.57
N SER A 228 -8.73 7.07 13.27
CA SER A 228 -8.73 5.89 14.14
C SER A 228 -8.19 6.21 15.53
N ALA A 229 -7.08 6.91 15.62
CA ALA A 229 -6.50 7.30 16.91
C ALA A 229 -7.43 8.23 17.72
N ARG A 230 -8.07 9.19 17.06
CA ARG A 230 -9.04 10.10 17.71
C ARG A 230 -10.29 9.36 18.18
N LEU A 231 -10.80 8.47 17.33
CA LEU A 231 -11.99 7.68 17.62
C LEU A 231 -11.75 6.70 18.79
N LEU A 232 -10.60 6.03 18.83
CA LEU A 232 -10.22 5.18 19.96
C LEU A 232 -10.20 5.94 21.29
N ARG A 233 -9.58 7.14 21.30
CA ARG A 233 -9.58 8.00 22.50
C ARG A 233 -10.98 8.41 22.92
N GLU A 234 -11.83 8.81 21.97
CA GLU A 234 -13.19 9.22 22.27
C GLU A 234 -14.07 8.07 22.78
N LEU A 235 -13.90 6.86 22.21
CA LEU A 235 -14.56 5.64 22.71
C LEU A 235 -14.20 5.40 24.18
N ARG A 236 -12.93 5.42 24.55
CA ARG A 236 -12.49 5.21 25.92
C ARG A 236 -12.95 6.33 26.87
N LYS A 237 -12.82 7.58 26.43
CA LYS A 237 -13.30 8.76 27.17
C LYS A 237 -14.78 8.66 27.53
N GLN A 238 -15.61 8.13 26.62
CA GLN A 238 -17.03 7.89 26.85
C GLN A 238 -17.34 6.54 27.52
N GLY A 239 -16.32 5.78 27.97
CA GLY A 239 -16.49 4.54 28.71
C GLY A 239 -16.86 3.32 27.87
N TRP A 240 -16.47 3.27 26.58
CA TRP A 240 -16.62 2.08 25.77
C TRP A 240 -15.60 1.02 26.18
N ASN A 241 -16.08 -0.08 26.78
CA ASN A 241 -15.25 -1.19 27.28
C ASN A 241 -15.47 -2.49 26.50
N LYS A 242 -16.27 -2.46 25.45
CA LYS A 242 -16.57 -3.59 24.58
C LYS A 242 -15.54 -3.71 23.44
N PRO A 243 -15.49 -4.83 22.68
CA PRO A 243 -14.57 -5.01 21.56
C PRO A 243 -14.57 -3.86 20.56
N MET A 244 -13.39 -3.47 20.14
CA MET A 244 -13.12 -2.51 19.07
C MET A 244 -12.39 -3.28 17.97
N ILE A 245 -13.02 -3.42 16.80
CA ILE A 245 -12.58 -4.28 15.72
C ILE A 245 -12.39 -3.44 14.45
N GLY A 246 -11.35 -3.70 13.68
CA GLY A 246 -11.10 -2.97 12.45
C GLY A 246 -10.11 -3.66 11.51
N GLU A 247 -9.53 -2.87 10.66
CA GLU A 247 -8.54 -3.23 9.67
C GLU A 247 -7.20 -2.56 10.00
N THR A 248 -6.20 -2.72 9.18
CA THR A 248 -4.82 -2.27 9.36
C THR A 248 -4.71 -0.80 9.82
N THR A 249 -5.62 0.07 9.38
CA THR A 249 -5.68 1.48 9.79
C THR A 249 -6.02 1.69 11.28
N LEU A 250 -6.49 0.64 11.97
CA LEU A 250 -6.84 0.73 13.40
C LEU A 250 -5.65 0.45 14.32
N THR A 251 -4.72 -0.41 13.92
CA THR A 251 -3.64 -0.94 14.78
C THR A 251 -2.24 -0.67 14.22
N GLY A 252 -2.10 0.26 13.28
CA GLY A 252 -0.80 0.75 12.84
C GLY A 252 -0.02 1.37 14.00
N GLN A 253 1.32 1.23 14.02
CA GLN A 253 2.15 1.70 15.15
C GLN A 253 1.93 3.20 15.44
N LYS A 254 1.80 4.03 14.40
CA LYS A 254 1.50 5.46 14.55
C LYS A 254 0.16 5.73 15.22
N VAL A 255 -0.85 4.91 14.90
CA VAL A 255 -2.18 4.99 15.51
C VAL A 255 -2.10 4.64 16.99
N ILE A 256 -1.38 3.56 17.31
CA ILE A 256 -1.17 3.14 18.71
C ILE A 256 -0.47 4.26 19.51
N GLU A 257 0.58 4.86 18.96
CA GLU A 257 1.29 5.97 19.59
C GLU A 257 0.37 7.19 19.85
N LEU A 258 -0.42 7.57 18.86
CA LEU A 258 -1.33 8.70 18.96
C LEU A 258 -2.53 8.44 19.88
N ALA A 259 -3.02 7.21 19.93
CA ALA A 259 -4.15 6.83 20.79
C ALA A 259 -3.70 6.53 22.24
N GLY A 260 -2.42 6.14 22.43
CA GLY A 260 -1.91 5.74 23.73
C GLY A 260 -2.66 4.53 24.30
N GLU A 261 -2.94 4.55 25.61
CA GLU A 261 -3.66 3.47 26.29
C GLU A 261 -5.07 3.21 25.73
N ALA A 262 -5.67 4.19 25.05
CA ALA A 262 -6.99 4.02 24.44
C ALA A 262 -6.99 2.95 23.34
N ALA A 263 -5.85 2.64 22.74
CA ALA A 263 -5.72 1.60 21.73
C ALA A 263 -5.75 0.18 22.31
N ASN A 264 -5.46 0.00 23.61
CA ASN A 264 -5.39 -1.34 24.20
C ASN A 264 -6.71 -2.09 24.04
N GLY A 265 -6.62 -3.35 23.60
CA GLY A 265 -7.78 -4.21 23.30
C GLY A 265 -8.42 -3.96 21.93
N ALA A 266 -7.91 -3.03 21.12
CA ALA A 266 -8.30 -2.92 19.73
C ALA A 266 -7.76 -4.12 18.94
N VAL A 267 -8.58 -4.74 18.10
CA VAL A 267 -8.23 -5.89 17.27
C VAL A 267 -8.42 -5.55 15.81
N ALA A 268 -7.42 -5.83 14.99
CA ALA A 268 -7.53 -5.60 13.56
C ALA A 268 -7.00 -6.78 12.74
N HIS A 269 -7.57 -6.93 11.54
CA HIS A 269 -6.93 -7.69 10.48
C HIS A 269 -5.74 -6.89 9.95
N VAL A 270 -4.59 -7.56 9.84
CA VAL A 270 -3.40 -6.96 9.24
C VAL A 270 -2.77 -7.92 8.23
N GLY A 271 -2.24 -7.35 7.16
CA GLY A 271 -1.60 -8.12 6.10
C GLY A 271 -0.16 -8.52 6.40
N LEU A 272 0.43 -8.05 7.49
CA LEU A 272 1.84 -8.29 7.83
C LEU A 272 2.05 -8.32 9.34
N THR A 273 3.14 -8.94 9.76
CA THR A 273 3.64 -8.84 11.14
C THR A 273 5.06 -8.30 11.13
N VAL A 274 5.31 -7.22 11.87
CA VAL A 274 6.63 -6.58 11.96
C VAL A 274 7.70 -7.49 12.58
N GLU A 275 7.29 -8.57 13.23
CA GLU A 275 8.19 -9.52 13.87
C GLU A 275 8.92 -10.45 12.89
N ALA A 276 8.42 -10.60 11.66
CA ALA A 276 9.07 -11.42 10.65
C ALA A 276 10.48 -10.87 10.31
N PRO A 277 11.53 -11.72 10.25
CA PRO A 277 12.91 -11.27 10.03
C PRO A 277 13.12 -10.34 8.83
N PRO A 278 12.52 -10.57 7.64
CA PRO A 278 12.64 -9.65 6.52
C PRO A 278 12.05 -8.26 6.79
N LEU A 279 10.95 -8.20 7.54
CA LEU A 279 10.28 -6.95 7.91
C LEU A 279 11.07 -6.17 8.98
N LYS A 280 11.68 -6.86 9.96
CA LYS A 280 12.61 -6.23 10.91
C LYS A 280 13.82 -5.63 10.20
N ALA A 281 14.43 -6.37 9.27
CA ALA A 281 15.58 -5.88 8.50
C ALA A 281 15.21 -4.67 7.62
N PHE A 282 14.05 -4.70 6.97
CA PHE A 282 13.51 -3.56 6.23
C PHE A 282 13.27 -2.36 7.15
N GLY A 283 12.59 -2.55 8.27
CA GLY A 283 12.31 -1.48 9.25
C GLY A 283 13.58 -0.78 9.72
N ALA A 284 14.65 -1.53 9.99
CA ALA A 284 15.94 -0.97 10.39
C ALA A 284 16.55 -0.08 9.28
N ARG A 285 16.50 -0.53 8.00
CA ARG A 285 16.99 0.27 6.86
C ARG A 285 16.14 1.52 6.62
N TYR A 286 14.83 1.37 6.69
CA TYR A 286 13.88 2.48 6.55
C TYR A 286 14.13 3.55 7.63
N LYS A 287 14.25 3.14 8.90
CA LYS A 287 14.56 4.05 10.02
C LYS A 287 15.91 4.72 9.87
N ALA A 288 16.92 4.00 9.40
CA ALA A 288 18.25 4.58 9.14
C ALA A 288 18.20 5.69 8.08
N GLU A 289 17.39 5.51 7.03
CA GLU A 289 17.27 6.46 5.92
C GLU A 289 16.39 7.67 6.29
N TYR A 290 15.19 7.43 6.82
CA TYR A 290 14.16 8.48 6.99
C TYR A 290 14.00 8.99 8.42
N LYS A 291 14.72 8.42 9.40
CA LYS A 291 14.61 8.75 10.84
C LYS A 291 13.18 8.58 11.37
N ALA A 292 12.40 7.71 10.75
CA ALA A 292 11.02 7.39 11.07
C ALA A 292 10.78 5.88 10.99
N GLU A 293 9.82 5.37 11.74
CA GLU A 293 9.40 3.98 11.63
C GLU A 293 8.54 3.80 10.36
N SER A 294 8.70 2.65 9.70
CA SER A 294 7.82 2.24 8.61
C SER A 294 6.58 1.54 9.16
N ASP A 295 5.49 1.63 8.41
CA ASP A 295 4.29 0.85 8.63
C ASP A 295 3.96 -0.02 7.39
N HIS A 296 2.72 -0.52 7.34
CA HIS A 296 2.21 -1.28 6.19
C HIS A 296 2.27 -0.49 4.87
N ASN A 297 2.14 0.85 4.89
CA ASN A 297 2.22 1.66 3.67
C ASN A 297 3.65 1.71 3.13
N GLY A 298 4.65 1.88 3.99
CA GLY A 298 6.04 1.79 3.59
C GLY A 298 6.40 0.43 3.00
N VAL A 299 5.89 -0.64 3.62
CA VAL A 299 6.06 -2.02 3.10
C VAL A 299 5.38 -2.21 1.75
N LYS A 300 4.16 -1.68 1.54
CA LYS A 300 3.43 -1.73 0.25
C LYS A 300 4.26 -1.08 -0.88
N GLY A 301 4.78 0.13 -0.63
CA GLY A 301 5.60 0.86 -1.61
C GLY A 301 6.89 0.12 -1.96
N TYR A 302 7.65 -0.28 -0.94
CA TYR A 302 8.92 -1.00 -1.11
C TYR A 302 8.74 -2.32 -1.85
N THR A 303 7.80 -3.16 -1.40
CA THR A 303 7.51 -4.45 -2.00
C THR A 303 7.03 -4.31 -3.45
N GLY A 304 6.21 -3.30 -3.74
CA GLY A 304 5.72 -3.02 -5.09
C GLY A 304 6.84 -2.81 -6.11
N VAL A 305 7.92 -2.09 -5.76
CA VAL A 305 9.06 -1.87 -6.66
C VAL A 305 9.84 -3.16 -6.91
N TYR A 306 10.05 -3.99 -5.89
CA TYR A 306 10.70 -5.29 -6.06
C TYR A 306 9.85 -6.29 -6.84
N ILE A 307 8.52 -6.22 -6.72
CA ILE A 307 7.60 -6.98 -7.58
C ILE A 307 7.72 -6.54 -9.04
N LEU A 308 7.76 -5.21 -9.30
CA LEU A 308 7.99 -4.68 -10.65
C LEU A 308 9.31 -5.20 -11.21
N LYS A 309 10.40 -5.14 -10.42
CA LYS A 309 11.70 -5.70 -10.80
C LYS A 309 11.60 -7.17 -11.19
N ALA A 310 11.01 -7.99 -10.33
CA ALA A 310 10.85 -9.42 -10.59
C ALA A 310 9.99 -9.72 -11.84
N ALA A 311 8.95 -8.91 -12.08
CA ALA A 311 8.10 -9.04 -13.26
C ALA A 311 8.84 -8.65 -14.56
N ILE A 312 9.67 -7.60 -14.54
CA ILE A 312 10.53 -7.21 -15.68
C ILE A 312 11.54 -8.31 -15.97
N GLU A 313 12.21 -8.84 -14.94
CA GLU A 313 13.19 -9.93 -15.09
C GLU A 313 12.55 -11.22 -15.62
N LYS A 314 11.33 -11.55 -15.14
CA LYS A 314 10.54 -12.66 -15.65
C LYS A 314 10.12 -12.47 -17.11
N ALA A 315 9.75 -11.24 -17.51
CA ALA A 315 9.42 -10.90 -18.89
C ALA A 315 10.67 -10.85 -19.80
N GLY A 316 11.86 -10.65 -19.24
CA GLY A 316 13.13 -10.56 -19.96
C GLY A 316 13.29 -9.30 -20.82
N LYS A 317 12.38 -8.34 -20.70
CA LYS A 317 12.35 -7.11 -21.50
C LYS A 317 11.58 -5.98 -20.81
N LEU A 318 11.88 -4.73 -21.21
CA LEU A 318 11.14 -3.55 -20.78
C LEU A 318 9.94 -3.31 -21.71
N ASP A 319 8.88 -4.06 -21.49
CA ASP A 319 7.63 -3.97 -22.23
C ASP A 319 6.45 -3.99 -21.24
N ARG A 320 5.66 -2.92 -21.19
CA ARG A 320 4.59 -2.72 -20.21
C ARG A 320 3.54 -3.83 -20.26
N LYS A 321 3.14 -4.27 -21.47
CA LYS A 321 2.14 -5.35 -21.66
C LYS A 321 2.70 -6.68 -21.17
N ALA A 322 3.93 -7.00 -21.53
CA ALA A 322 4.58 -8.23 -21.07
C ALA A 322 4.74 -8.26 -19.54
N VAL A 323 5.09 -7.14 -18.92
CA VAL A 323 5.19 -7.01 -17.46
C VAL A 323 3.82 -7.16 -16.80
N ALA A 324 2.76 -6.51 -17.31
CA ALA A 324 1.40 -6.68 -16.81
C ALA A 324 0.92 -8.14 -16.93
N GLN A 325 1.26 -8.83 -18.02
CA GLN A 325 0.96 -10.26 -18.18
C GLN A 325 1.77 -11.14 -17.21
N ALA A 326 3.05 -10.81 -16.98
CA ALA A 326 3.91 -11.54 -16.05
C ALA A 326 3.45 -11.44 -14.59
N LEU A 327 2.70 -10.38 -14.23
CA LEU A 327 2.13 -10.17 -12.91
C LEU A 327 0.86 -10.99 -12.67
N LYS A 328 -0.02 -11.09 -13.66
CA LYS A 328 -1.32 -11.76 -13.51
C LYS A 328 -1.18 -13.25 -13.24
N ASN A 329 -2.00 -13.78 -12.33
CA ASN A 329 -2.00 -15.18 -11.91
C ASN A 329 -0.60 -15.69 -11.53
N SER A 330 0.25 -14.81 -10.99
CA SER A 330 1.64 -15.09 -10.68
C SER A 330 1.93 -14.90 -9.21
N CYS A 331 2.76 -15.79 -8.67
CA CYS A 331 3.29 -15.69 -7.32
C CYS A 331 4.76 -15.28 -7.36
N PHE A 332 5.14 -14.46 -6.40
CA PHE A 332 6.49 -13.99 -6.14
C PHE A 332 6.83 -14.37 -4.70
N SER A 333 7.88 -15.16 -4.51
CA SER A 333 8.26 -15.63 -3.20
C SER A 333 9.51 -14.94 -2.68
N THR A 334 9.59 -14.81 -1.36
CA THR A 334 10.77 -14.30 -0.65
C THR A 334 12.02 -15.15 -0.90
N LYS A 335 11.86 -16.44 -1.25
CA LYS A 335 12.97 -17.33 -1.60
C LYS A 335 13.61 -16.96 -2.95
N GLN A 336 12.78 -16.56 -3.92
CA GLN A 336 13.23 -16.19 -5.27
C GLN A 336 13.62 -14.71 -5.35
N THR A 337 12.94 -13.88 -4.61
CA THR A 337 13.14 -12.43 -4.57
C THR A 337 13.16 -11.96 -3.11
N PRO A 338 14.30 -12.08 -2.40
CA PRO A 338 14.37 -11.86 -0.94
C PRO A 338 13.85 -10.50 -0.46
N ASN A 339 13.92 -9.47 -1.30
CA ASN A 339 13.51 -8.12 -0.94
C ASN A 339 12.01 -7.85 -1.16
N ILE A 340 11.21 -8.83 -1.58
CA ILE A 340 9.74 -8.70 -1.60
C ILE A 340 9.16 -8.62 -0.18
N LEU A 341 9.90 -8.96 0.85
CA LEU A 341 9.58 -8.97 2.28
C LEU A 341 8.58 -10.05 2.69
N MET A 342 7.66 -10.45 1.83
CA MET A 342 6.69 -11.52 2.04
C MET A 342 6.19 -12.06 0.70
N ASP A 343 5.73 -13.29 0.69
CA ASP A 343 5.20 -13.93 -0.52
C ASP A 343 3.93 -13.18 -1.00
N VAL A 344 3.82 -12.95 -2.31
CA VAL A 344 2.70 -12.25 -2.94
C VAL A 344 2.22 -13.07 -4.13
N CYS A 345 0.93 -13.38 -4.17
CA CYS A 345 0.28 -13.99 -5.34
C CYS A 345 -0.81 -13.06 -5.84
N PHE A 346 -0.74 -12.67 -7.12
CA PHE A 346 -1.81 -11.92 -7.78
C PHE A 346 -2.80 -12.87 -8.45
N ASP A 347 -4.07 -12.52 -8.43
CA ASP A 347 -5.10 -13.12 -9.25
C ASP A 347 -5.14 -12.52 -10.67
N ASP A 348 -6.13 -12.89 -11.48
CA ASP A 348 -6.34 -12.37 -12.83
C ASP A 348 -6.76 -10.90 -12.88
N LYS A 349 -7.22 -10.34 -11.76
CA LYS A 349 -7.67 -8.95 -11.60
C LYS A 349 -6.60 -8.03 -11.01
N GLY A 350 -5.43 -8.57 -10.62
CA GLY A 350 -4.37 -7.82 -9.95
C GLY A 350 -4.61 -7.61 -8.44
N ASP A 351 -5.52 -8.39 -7.84
CA ASP A 351 -5.70 -8.44 -6.39
C ASP A 351 -4.78 -9.49 -5.77
N LEU A 352 -4.43 -9.34 -4.50
CA LEU A 352 -3.58 -10.29 -3.81
C LEU A 352 -4.34 -11.03 -2.71
N ASP A 353 -4.03 -12.32 -2.55
CA ASP A 353 -4.48 -13.12 -1.41
C ASP A 353 -3.30 -13.94 -0.86
N ARG A 354 -3.17 -13.97 0.45
CA ARG A 354 -2.15 -14.71 1.18
C ARG A 354 -2.53 -14.88 2.64
N GLU A 355 -1.67 -15.52 3.40
CA GLU A 355 -1.76 -15.52 4.85
C GLU A 355 -1.76 -14.09 5.40
N SER A 356 -2.55 -13.87 6.44
CA SER A 356 -2.69 -12.61 7.14
C SER A 356 -2.94 -12.86 8.63
N PHE A 357 -3.10 -11.82 9.43
CA PHE A 357 -3.10 -11.95 10.88
C PHE A 357 -4.24 -11.15 11.52
N LEU A 358 -4.69 -11.61 12.68
CA LEU A 358 -5.36 -10.76 13.64
C LEU A 358 -4.32 -10.27 14.65
N VAL A 359 -4.29 -8.95 14.84
CA VAL A 359 -3.42 -8.28 15.81
C VAL A 359 -4.29 -7.62 16.87
N GLU A 360 -3.96 -7.84 18.14
CA GLU A 360 -4.55 -7.13 19.28
C GLU A 360 -3.52 -6.16 19.86
N VAL A 361 -3.95 -4.95 20.18
CA VAL A 361 -3.07 -3.97 20.84
C VAL A 361 -3.00 -4.28 22.33
N LYS A 362 -1.79 -4.55 22.84
CA LYS A 362 -1.49 -4.78 24.26
C LYS A 362 -0.29 -3.97 24.68
N ALA A 363 -0.44 -3.24 25.78
CA ALA A 363 0.64 -2.41 26.36
C ALA A 363 1.37 -1.54 25.31
N GLY A 364 0.61 -0.92 24.39
CA GLY A 364 1.15 -0.03 23.36
C GLY A 364 1.83 -0.73 22.17
N LYS A 365 1.61 -2.04 21.99
CA LYS A 365 2.16 -2.82 20.88
C LYS A 365 1.10 -3.71 20.26
N GLY A 366 1.19 -3.90 18.94
CA GLY A 366 0.37 -4.88 18.23
C GLY A 366 0.94 -6.29 18.40
N GLU A 367 0.18 -7.21 19.00
CA GLU A 367 0.53 -8.62 19.16
C GLU A 367 -0.32 -9.50 18.24
N VAL A 368 0.30 -10.44 17.53
CA VAL A 368 -0.41 -11.41 16.71
C VAL A 368 -1.16 -12.38 17.61
N VAL A 369 -2.50 -12.41 17.49
CA VAL A 369 -3.36 -13.31 18.26
C VAL A 369 -3.94 -14.45 17.42
N ALA A 370 -3.90 -14.34 16.10
CA ALA A 370 -4.26 -15.44 15.19
C ALA A 370 -3.62 -15.24 13.81
N THR A 371 -3.31 -16.37 13.17
CA THR A 371 -2.94 -16.45 11.76
C THR A 371 -4.16 -16.86 10.95
N LEU A 372 -4.43 -16.14 9.85
CA LEU A 372 -5.59 -16.32 9.00
C LEU A 372 -5.14 -16.85 7.62
N PRO A 373 -5.63 -18.03 7.18
CA PRO A 373 -5.26 -18.57 5.88
C PRO A 373 -5.81 -17.70 4.73
N PRO A 374 -5.27 -17.86 3.50
CA PRO A 374 -5.87 -17.31 2.30
C PRO A 374 -7.35 -17.65 2.18
N VAL A 375 -8.14 -16.75 1.59
CA VAL A 375 -9.58 -16.98 1.32
C VAL A 375 -9.73 -17.96 0.16
N ASN A 376 -8.92 -17.74 -0.88
CA ASN A 376 -8.88 -18.60 -2.06
C ASN A 376 -7.74 -19.59 -1.92
N LYS A 377 -8.05 -20.83 -1.53
CA LYS A 377 -7.05 -21.91 -1.61
C LYS A 377 -6.80 -22.20 -3.09
N LYS A 378 -5.61 -21.88 -3.59
CA LYS A 378 -5.09 -22.46 -4.82
C LYS A 378 -4.34 -23.75 -4.50
#